data_7111e9fa23292d75bc9cd964e382976e
#
_entry.id   7111e9fa23292d75bc9cd964e382976e
#
_cell.length_a   1.000
_cell.length_b   1.000
_cell.length_c   1.000
_cell.angle_alpha   90.00
_cell.angle_beta   90.00
_cell.angle_gamma   90.00
#
_symmetry.space_group_name_H-M   'P 1'
#
loop_
_entity.id
_entity.type
_entity.pdbx_description
1 polymer ?
#
loop_
_entity_poly.entity_id
_entity_poly.type
_entity_poly.pdbx_seq_one_letter_code
_entity_poly.pdbx_strand_id
1 'polypeptide(L)'
;MAAGDRIFMAKESTSQEILSKTNQIIEAGKAKPKRYGMRINRLDSNPATRVKYVLDAVGMTPAGMNYSGGGFDYGDWGDIWFVKNNRPVMLRTDGTVDYELNHENHALKLTGGASDIAKTSYGGNAMSEIPLIWVKRYSIANYDYVIFCETQYDDTYKAYAHTDADGNILPVTYFPMYEGAVINNRMRSLSGQTPTASQTDAQETTAAQQNGDRWDKLSFSEISLMYEMCTMISCSTNSQTKFGNGCSSSDTFLQTGTLNGKGQFFGSTSTTAAVKVFYCENFFGNYWKRLRGLLLINGVYHIKPVPPYNSVGTGYINTGMTVGGTSGGYISRMELASDIGRIPTVVSGSETTYECDGCWFNNAIVAVALFGGNRGHGSRCGLSCWSVDNPATYVSTNFVASLSCKPPVQAA
;
A
#
# COMPACT_ATOMS: atom_id res chain seq x y z
N MET A 1 -52.56 -28.94 -16.32
CA MET A 1 -52.31 -27.49 -16.44
C MET A 1 -53.28 -26.91 -17.43
N ALA A 2 -54.04 -25.91 -17.05
CA ALA A 2 -54.98 -25.24 -17.95
C ALA A 2 -54.26 -24.46 -19.04
N ALA A 3 -54.88 -24.25 -20.22
CA ALA A 3 -54.27 -23.54 -21.34
C ALA A 3 -53.76 -22.11 -20.95
N GLY A 4 -54.40 -21.48 -19.95
CA GLY A 4 -53.99 -20.18 -19.40
C GLY A 4 -52.63 -20.20 -18.71
N ASP A 5 -52.29 -21.27 -17.99
CA ASP A 5 -51.02 -21.38 -17.26
C ASP A 5 -49.82 -21.52 -18.22
N ARG A 6 -50.04 -22.19 -19.35
CA ARG A 6 -48.99 -22.31 -20.38
C ARG A 6 -48.70 -21.00 -21.11
N ILE A 7 -49.71 -20.17 -21.34
CA ILE A 7 -49.54 -18.84 -21.95
C ILE A 7 -48.85 -17.88 -20.99
N PHE A 8 -49.15 -17.95 -19.66
CA PHE A 8 -48.50 -17.13 -18.67
C PHE A 8 -47.02 -17.48 -18.50
N MET A 9 -46.69 -18.79 -18.39
CA MET A 9 -45.32 -19.28 -18.30
C MET A 9 -44.50 -18.95 -19.55
N ALA A 10 -45.10 -19.07 -20.74
CA ALA A 10 -44.43 -18.71 -22.01
C ALA A 10 -44.16 -17.20 -22.11
N LYS A 11 -45.08 -16.33 -21.62
CA LYS A 11 -44.90 -14.89 -21.59
C LYS A 11 -43.82 -14.47 -20.56
N GLU A 12 -43.76 -15.13 -19.42
CA GLU A 12 -42.77 -14.84 -18.38
C GLU A 12 -41.37 -15.24 -18.83
N SER A 13 -41.18 -16.40 -19.44
CA SER A 13 -39.89 -16.84 -20.01
C SER A 13 -39.43 -15.91 -21.14
N THR A 14 -40.34 -15.48 -22.02
CA THR A 14 -40.03 -14.52 -23.09
C THR A 14 -39.63 -13.14 -22.51
N SER A 15 -40.30 -12.69 -21.48
CA SER A 15 -39.98 -11.42 -20.80
C SER A 15 -38.63 -11.46 -20.13
N GLN A 16 -38.28 -12.58 -19.47
CA GLN A 16 -36.95 -12.78 -18.87
C GLN A 16 -35.84 -12.85 -19.95
N GLU A 17 -36.10 -13.50 -21.08
CA GLU A 17 -35.13 -13.55 -22.18
C GLU A 17 -34.93 -12.17 -22.83
N ILE A 18 -35.99 -11.38 -23.02
CA ILE A 18 -35.89 -10.00 -23.51
C ILE A 18 -35.12 -9.13 -22.51
N LEU A 19 -35.40 -9.25 -21.21
CA LEU A 19 -34.68 -8.50 -20.17
C LEU A 19 -33.20 -8.88 -20.17
N SER A 20 -32.87 -10.16 -20.28
CA SER A 20 -31.49 -10.62 -20.36
C SER A 20 -30.78 -10.08 -21.60
N LYS A 21 -31.40 -10.14 -22.79
CA LYS A 21 -30.83 -9.57 -24.03
C LYS A 21 -30.72 -8.06 -23.96
N THR A 22 -31.69 -7.37 -23.38
CA THR A 22 -31.63 -5.92 -23.16
C THR A 22 -30.49 -5.55 -22.25
N ASN A 23 -30.29 -6.26 -21.14
CA ASN A 23 -29.16 -6.04 -20.24
C ASN A 23 -27.83 -6.31 -20.94
N GLN A 24 -27.72 -7.38 -21.75
CA GLN A 24 -26.52 -7.66 -22.55
C GLN A 24 -26.21 -6.54 -23.56
N ILE A 25 -27.23 -5.96 -24.21
CA ILE A 25 -27.06 -4.83 -25.13
C ILE A 25 -26.65 -3.57 -24.38
N ILE A 26 -27.24 -3.31 -23.21
CA ILE A 26 -26.86 -2.16 -22.36
C ILE A 26 -25.42 -2.31 -21.89
N GLU A 27 -25.01 -3.48 -21.42
CA GLU A 27 -23.63 -3.75 -21.00
C GLU A 27 -22.63 -3.68 -22.17
N ALA A 28 -23.01 -4.18 -23.35
CA ALA A 28 -22.20 -4.08 -24.57
C ALA A 28 -22.04 -2.64 -25.07
N GLY A 29 -23.00 -1.75 -24.79
CA GLY A 29 -22.97 -0.33 -25.14
C GLY A 29 -22.20 0.54 -24.13
N LYS A 30 -21.90 0.05 -22.93
CA LYS A 30 -21.06 0.77 -21.97
C LYS A 30 -19.61 0.76 -22.44
N ALA A 31 -18.96 1.94 -22.44
CA ALA A 31 -17.54 2.04 -22.66
C ALA A 31 -16.82 1.16 -21.63
N LYS A 32 -15.97 0.25 -22.10
CA LYS A 32 -15.19 -0.62 -21.20
C LYS A 32 -14.33 0.27 -20.29
N PRO A 33 -14.23 -0.05 -18.97
CA PRO A 33 -13.43 0.73 -18.07
C PRO A 33 -11.95 0.69 -18.50
N LYS A 34 -11.26 1.82 -18.36
CA LYS A 34 -9.83 1.92 -18.65
C LYS A 34 -9.02 1.03 -17.70
N ARG A 35 -7.96 0.44 -18.25
CA ARG A 35 -7.05 -0.45 -17.54
C ARG A 35 -5.63 0.09 -17.66
N TYR A 36 -5.12 0.66 -16.59
CA TYR A 36 -3.76 1.18 -16.55
C TYR A 36 -2.82 0.09 -16.09
N GLY A 37 -1.83 -0.24 -16.91
CA GLY A 37 -0.96 -1.36 -16.63
C GLY A 37 0.52 -1.04 -16.75
N MET A 38 1.32 -1.80 -16.03
CA MET A 38 2.77 -1.89 -16.21
C MET A 38 3.21 -3.33 -16.32
N ARG A 39 4.34 -3.54 -17.00
CA ARG A 39 5.11 -4.78 -16.92
C ARG A 39 6.51 -4.48 -16.40
N ILE A 40 7.03 -5.35 -15.57
CA ILE A 40 8.36 -5.24 -14.98
C ILE A 40 9.20 -6.40 -15.51
N ASN A 41 10.30 -6.08 -16.23
CA ASN A 41 11.26 -7.08 -16.70
C ASN A 41 12.18 -7.48 -15.55
N ARG A 42 12.08 -8.71 -15.07
CA ARG A 42 12.92 -9.22 -13.98
C ARG A 42 14.40 -9.33 -14.31
N LEU A 43 14.77 -9.41 -15.59
CA LEU A 43 16.14 -9.55 -16.07
C LEU A 43 16.80 -8.21 -16.42
N ASP A 44 16.03 -7.14 -16.66
CA ASP A 44 16.59 -5.81 -16.92
C ASP A 44 17.07 -5.19 -15.60
N SER A 45 18.36 -4.93 -15.50
CA SER A 45 18.96 -4.36 -14.30
C SER A 45 18.77 -2.86 -14.16
N ASN A 46 18.38 -2.14 -15.22
CA ASN A 46 18.19 -0.70 -15.16
C ASN A 46 16.80 -0.35 -14.59
N PRO A 47 16.71 0.30 -13.41
CA PRO A 47 15.46 0.61 -12.76
C PRO A 47 14.54 1.53 -13.57
N ALA A 48 15.08 2.34 -14.51
CA ALA A 48 14.32 3.26 -15.33
C ALA A 48 13.76 2.62 -16.61
N THR A 49 14.31 1.50 -17.08
CA THR A 49 13.88 0.84 -18.32
C THR A 49 13.15 -0.47 -18.10
N ARG A 50 13.33 -1.10 -16.94
CA ARG A 50 12.69 -2.39 -16.61
C ARG A 50 11.19 -2.31 -16.47
N VAL A 51 10.65 -1.14 -16.12
CA VAL A 51 9.21 -0.87 -16.06
C VAL A 51 8.75 -0.29 -17.38
N LYS A 52 7.70 -0.84 -17.96
CA LYS A 52 7.08 -0.35 -19.19
C LYS A 52 5.56 -0.31 -19.02
N TYR A 53 4.96 0.75 -19.48
CA TYR A 53 3.51 0.88 -19.55
C TYR A 53 2.90 -0.09 -20.55
N VAL A 54 1.73 -0.59 -20.23
CA VAL A 54 0.89 -1.44 -21.09
C VAL A 54 -0.56 -0.98 -21.01
N LEU A 55 -1.39 -1.40 -21.98
CA LEU A 55 -2.80 -1.04 -22.08
C LEU A 55 -3.00 0.49 -22.12
N ASP A 56 -3.96 1.04 -21.37
CA ASP A 56 -4.31 2.46 -21.39
C ASP A 56 -3.25 3.38 -20.75
N ALA A 57 -2.20 2.82 -20.17
CA ALA A 57 -1.05 3.61 -19.68
C ALA A 57 0.00 3.88 -20.78
N VAL A 58 -0.07 3.21 -21.95
CA VAL A 58 0.90 3.41 -23.04
C VAL A 58 0.88 4.86 -23.52
N GLY A 59 2.06 5.48 -23.52
CA GLY A 59 2.23 6.87 -23.94
C GLY A 59 2.09 7.89 -22.80
N MET A 60 1.68 7.48 -21.59
CA MET A 60 1.60 8.40 -20.46
C MET A 60 2.98 8.86 -19.99
N THR A 61 3.05 10.12 -19.57
CA THR A 61 4.23 10.74 -18.97
C THR A 61 4.35 10.30 -17.51
N PRO A 62 5.49 9.73 -17.08
CA PRO A 62 5.69 9.34 -15.68
C PRO A 62 5.71 10.53 -14.72
N ALA A 63 5.23 10.28 -13.49
CA ALA A 63 5.32 11.22 -12.37
C ALA A 63 6.67 11.12 -11.63
N GLY A 64 7.02 12.15 -10.87
CA GLY A 64 8.17 12.16 -9.97
C GLY A 64 8.52 13.52 -9.42
N MET A 65 9.44 13.55 -8.46
CA MET A 65 9.96 14.79 -7.90
C MET A 65 10.83 15.55 -8.91
N ASN A 66 10.52 16.84 -9.06
CA ASN A 66 11.40 17.79 -9.75
C ASN A 66 12.31 18.48 -8.71
N TYR A 67 13.52 17.95 -8.54
CA TYR A 67 14.49 18.46 -7.55
C TYR A 67 15.09 19.82 -7.90
N SER A 68 14.81 20.35 -9.09
CA SER A 68 15.24 21.70 -9.50
C SER A 68 14.29 22.80 -9.03
N GLY A 69 13.34 22.49 -8.15
CA GLY A 69 12.47 23.47 -7.48
C GLY A 69 10.99 23.47 -7.95
N GLY A 70 10.61 22.54 -8.83
CA GLY A 70 9.23 22.44 -9.37
C GLY A 70 8.23 21.65 -8.49
N GLY A 71 8.67 21.09 -7.38
CA GLY A 71 7.81 20.22 -6.57
C GLY A 71 7.60 18.84 -7.20
N PHE A 72 6.44 18.22 -6.94
CA PHE A 72 6.08 16.94 -7.56
C PHE A 72 5.39 17.16 -8.91
N ASP A 73 5.94 16.56 -9.95
CA ASP A 73 5.35 16.53 -11.29
C ASP A 73 4.48 15.28 -11.41
N TYR A 74 3.18 15.46 -11.59
CA TYR A 74 2.24 14.36 -11.71
C TYR A 74 2.27 13.68 -13.10
N GLY A 75 2.94 14.26 -14.10
CA GLY A 75 2.84 13.80 -15.48
C GLY A 75 1.37 13.69 -15.92
N ASP A 76 1.00 12.57 -16.54
CA ASP A 76 -0.40 12.31 -16.93
C ASP A 76 -1.23 11.59 -15.85
N TRP A 77 -0.69 11.42 -14.63
CA TRP A 77 -1.32 10.62 -13.57
C TRP A 77 -2.22 11.41 -12.62
N GLY A 78 -2.10 12.76 -12.62
CA GLY A 78 -2.83 13.62 -11.68
C GLY A 78 -4.36 13.49 -11.76
N ASP A 79 -4.91 13.22 -12.93
CA ASP A 79 -6.35 13.03 -13.15
C ASP A 79 -6.83 11.57 -13.07
N ILE A 80 -5.92 10.61 -12.83
CA ILE A 80 -6.30 9.21 -12.67
C ILE A 80 -6.92 9.01 -11.28
N TRP A 81 -8.04 8.28 -11.21
CA TRP A 81 -8.91 8.20 -10.04
C TRP A 81 -8.18 7.92 -8.72
N PHE A 82 -7.19 7.01 -8.69
CA PHE A 82 -6.51 6.64 -7.46
C PHE A 82 -5.50 7.70 -6.98
N VAL A 83 -5.05 8.59 -7.86
CA VAL A 83 -4.26 9.78 -7.51
C VAL A 83 -5.19 10.94 -7.16
N LYS A 84 -6.15 11.24 -8.04
CA LYS A 84 -7.07 12.38 -7.92
C LYS A 84 -7.98 12.31 -6.69
N ASN A 85 -8.49 11.11 -6.39
CA ASN A 85 -9.46 10.90 -5.30
C ASN A 85 -8.80 10.45 -3.99
N ASN A 86 -7.47 10.39 -3.92
CA ASN A 86 -6.77 10.18 -2.66
C ASN A 86 -6.90 11.44 -1.79
N ARG A 87 -7.33 11.29 -0.53
CA ARG A 87 -7.65 12.40 0.36
C ARG A 87 -7.01 12.25 1.74
N PRO A 88 -6.46 13.33 2.32
CA PRO A 88 -6.04 13.35 3.72
C PRO A 88 -7.26 13.63 4.60
N VAL A 89 -7.54 12.76 5.57
CA VAL A 89 -8.74 12.84 6.41
C VAL A 89 -8.43 12.65 7.89
N MET A 90 -9.26 13.24 8.75
CA MET A 90 -9.36 12.83 10.16
C MET A 90 -10.44 11.76 10.27
N LEU A 91 -10.03 10.57 10.72
CA LEU A 91 -10.86 9.38 10.79
C LEU A 91 -11.22 9.09 12.25
N ARG A 92 -12.50 8.86 12.54
CA ARG A 92 -12.97 8.43 13.86
C ARG A 92 -12.60 6.97 14.14
N THR A 93 -12.69 6.56 15.39
CA THR A 93 -12.40 5.17 15.80
C THR A 93 -13.37 4.15 15.22
N ASP A 94 -14.57 4.54 14.86
CA ASP A 94 -15.55 3.69 14.17
C ASP A 94 -15.25 3.48 12.68
N GLY A 95 -14.19 4.11 12.15
CA GLY A 95 -13.78 4.02 10.76
C GLY A 95 -14.52 4.98 9.82
N THR A 96 -15.29 5.94 10.38
CA THR A 96 -15.95 6.99 9.58
C THR A 96 -15.09 8.26 9.49
N VAL A 97 -15.19 8.96 8.36
CA VAL A 97 -14.50 10.25 8.17
C VAL A 97 -15.21 11.32 9.03
N ASP A 98 -14.43 12.02 9.86
CA ASP A 98 -14.91 13.20 10.58
C ASP A 98 -14.89 14.44 9.69
N TYR A 99 -13.72 14.70 9.11
CA TYR A 99 -13.53 15.78 8.12
C TYR A 99 -12.29 15.57 7.27
N GLU A 100 -12.27 16.22 6.13
CA GLU A 100 -11.13 16.25 5.22
C GLU A 100 -10.15 17.36 5.61
N LEU A 101 -8.85 17.06 5.55
CA LEU A 101 -7.78 18.02 5.79
C LEU A 101 -7.51 18.84 4.53
N ASN A 102 -6.99 20.03 4.68
CA ASN A 102 -6.50 20.82 3.56
C ASN A 102 -5.33 20.08 2.89
N HIS A 103 -5.38 19.93 1.57
CA HIS A 103 -4.47 19.10 0.81
C HIS A 103 -3.02 19.58 0.82
N GLU A 104 -2.82 20.90 0.97
CA GLU A 104 -1.49 21.52 0.97
C GLU A 104 -1.01 21.90 2.38
N ASN A 105 -1.91 21.98 3.36
CA ASN A 105 -1.58 22.32 4.74
C ASN A 105 -2.49 21.57 5.72
N HIS A 106 -2.04 20.42 6.16
CA HIS A 106 -2.82 19.52 7.02
C HIS A 106 -3.09 20.08 8.44
N ALA A 107 -2.43 21.16 8.85
CA ALA A 107 -2.79 21.90 10.07
C ALA A 107 -4.17 22.58 9.97
N LEU A 108 -4.75 22.60 8.77
CA LEU A 108 -6.08 23.17 8.48
C LEU A 108 -7.04 22.09 8.01
N LYS A 109 -8.33 22.32 8.24
CA LYS A 109 -9.43 21.58 7.60
C LYS A 109 -9.60 22.07 6.16
N LEU A 110 -10.12 21.25 5.26
CA LEU A 110 -10.43 21.64 3.89
C LEU A 110 -11.40 22.84 3.85
N THR A 111 -12.36 22.88 4.77
CA THR A 111 -13.35 23.97 4.92
C THR A 111 -12.81 25.21 5.62
N GLY A 112 -11.52 25.21 5.99
CA GLY A 112 -10.88 26.28 6.78
C GLY A 112 -10.91 26.03 8.30
N GLY A 113 -10.14 26.80 9.04
CA GLY A 113 -9.94 26.62 10.47
C GLY A 113 -8.93 25.53 10.82
N ALA A 114 -8.46 25.54 12.09
CA ALA A 114 -7.44 24.62 12.57
C ALA A 114 -7.94 23.16 12.60
N SER A 115 -7.09 22.23 12.18
CA SER A 115 -7.35 20.79 12.32
C SER A 115 -6.92 20.26 13.68
N ASP A 116 -7.27 19.00 13.96
CA ASP A 116 -6.94 18.31 15.21
C ASP A 116 -5.75 17.35 15.04
N ILE A 117 -4.98 17.47 13.94
CA ILE A 117 -3.96 16.48 13.57
C ILE A 117 -2.84 16.29 14.61
N ALA A 118 -2.60 17.29 15.47
CA ALA A 118 -1.59 17.23 16.53
C ALA A 118 -2.21 17.04 17.93
N LYS A 119 -3.54 17.05 18.06
CA LYS A 119 -4.22 17.00 19.35
C LYS A 119 -4.34 15.57 19.86
N THR A 120 -3.61 15.24 20.91
CA THR A 120 -3.68 13.90 21.55
C THR A 120 -5.04 13.63 22.24
N SER A 121 -5.78 14.67 22.60
CA SER A 121 -7.16 14.56 23.12
C SER A 121 -8.20 14.28 22.05
N TYR A 122 -7.91 14.49 20.78
CA TYR A 122 -8.80 14.11 19.67
C TYR A 122 -8.96 12.59 19.61
N GLY A 123 -10.17 12.08 19.48
CA GLY A 123 -10.44 10.65 19.56
C GLY A 123 -9.96 9.81 18.37
N GLY A 124 -9.82 10.41 17.19
CA GLY A 124 -9.50 9.74 15.92
C GLY A 124 -8.05 9.87 15.46
N ASN A 125 -7.78 9.55 14.20
CA ASN A 125 -6.44 9.49 13.59
C ASN A 125 -6.40 10.24 12.26
N ALA A 126 -5.24 10.79 11.89
CA ALA A 126 -5.00 11.34 10.57
C ALA A 126 -4.63 10.22 9.59
N MET A 127 -5.44 10.03 8.56
CA MET A 127 -5.31 8.93 7.61
C MET A 127 -5.34 9.44 6.16
N SER A 128 -4.68 8.73 5.29
CA SER A 128 -4.80 8.86 3.83
C SER A 128 -5.85 7.89 3.33
N GLU A 129 -6.92 8.41 2.76
CA GLU A 129 -7.98 7.62 2.13
C GLU A 129 -7.60 7.24 0.71
N ILE A 130 -7.42 5.96 0.43
CA ILE A 130 -7.12 5.42 -0.90
C ILE A 130 -8.42 4.85 -1.48
N PRO A 131 -8.88 5.33 -2.66
CA PRO A 131 -10.07 4.81 -3.31
C PRO A 131 -9.85 3.36 -3.79
N LEU A 132 -10.94 2.64 -4.01
CA LEU A 132 -10.90 1.24 -4.46
C LEU A 132 -10.09 1.09 -5.75
N ILE A 133 -9.17 0.14 -5.72
CA ILE A 133 -8.35 -0.25 -6.86
C ILE A 133 -8.46 -1.77 -7.03
N TRP A 134 -8.99 -2.20 -8.16
CA TRP A 134 -8.96 -3.58 -8.59
C TRP A 134 -7.65 -3.85 -9.32
N VAL A 135 -6.93 -4.88 -8.90
CA VAL A 135 -5.59 -5.19 -9.41
C VAL A 135 -5.55 -6.59 -9.98
N LYS A 136 -5.12 -6.70 -11.24
CA LYS A 136 -4.75 -7.98 -11.85
C LYS A 136 -3.24 -8.11 -11.86
N ARG A 137 -2.73 -9.22 -11.32
CA ARG A 137 -1.31 -9.54 -11.27
C ARG A 137 -1.08 -10.90 -11.91
N TYR A 138 -0.09 -11.00 -12.79
CA TYR A 138 0.31 -12.27 -13.42
C TYR A 138 1.73 -12.17 -13.99
N SER A 139 2.37 -13.31 -14.21
CA SER A 139 3.69 -13.39 -14.83
C SER A 139 3.63 -14.12 -16.16
N ILE A 140 4.35 -13.62 -17.14
CA ILE A 140 4.60 -14.31 -18.42
C ILE A 140 6.10 -14.27 -18.67
N ALA A 141 6.75 -15.43 -18.78
CA ALA A 141 8.20 -15.55 -18.91
C ALA A 141 8.93 -14.74 -17.82
N ASN A 142 9.73 -13.74 -18.20
CA ASN A 142 10.50 -12.91 -17.31
C ASN A 142 9.83 -11.58 -16.93
N TYR A 143 8.53 -11.43 -17.21
CA TYR A 143 7.78 -10.21 -16.96
C TYR A 143 6.71 -10.44 -15.93
N ASP A 144 6.65 -9.55 -14.94
CA ASP A 144 5.51 -9.40 -14.03
C ASP A 144 4.61 -8.28 -14.55
N TYR A 145 3.32 -8.56 -14.64
CA TYR A 145 2.30 -7.60 -15.07
C TYR A 145 1.45 -7.19 -13.87
N VAL A 146 1.23 -5.90 -13.74
CA VAL A 146 0.31 -5.29 -12.76
C VAL A 146 -0.62 -4.36 -13.52
N ILE A 147 -1.92 -4.56 -13.38
CA ILE A 147 -2.94 -3.80 -14.12
C ILE A 147 -4.00 -3.32 -13.14
N PHE A 148 -4.22 -2.00 -13.11
CA PHE A 148 -5.24 -1.34 -12.31
C PHE A 148 -6.51 -1.06 -13.09
N CYS A 149 -7.64 -1.23 -12.43
CA CYS A 149 -8.95 -0.84 -12.93
C CYS A 149 -9.78 -0.25 -11.78
N GLU A 150 -10.61 0.74 -12.07
CA GLU A 150 -11.50 1.36 -11.08
C GLU A 150 -12.65 0.43 -10.68
N THR A 151 -13.05 -0.45 -11.57
CA THR A 151 -14.08 -1.47 -11.35
C THR A 151 -13.53 -2.86 -11.56
N GLN A 152 -14.17 -3.90 -11.04
CA GLN A 152 -13.80 -5.28 -11.33
C GLN A 152 -14.04 -5.59 -12.81
N TYR A 153 -12.96 -5.68 -13.58
CA TYR A 153 -13.03 -5.93 -15.02
C TYR A 153 -13.43 -7.38 -15.34
N ASP A 154 -12.86 -8.32 -14.60
CA ASP A 154 -13.17 -9.76 -14.60
C ASP A 154 -12.72 -10.40 -13.27
N ASP A 155 -12.98 -11.68 -13.07
CA ASP A 155 -12.69 -12.42 -11.84
C ASP A 155 -11.19 -12.55 -11.51
N THR A 156 -10.30 -12.22 -12.44
CA THR A 156 -8.85 -12.21 -12.22
C THR A 156 -8.36 -10.93 -11.54
N TYR A 157 -9.20 -9.88 -11.44
CA TYR A 157 -8.92 -8.69 -10.69
C TYR A 157 -9.30 -8.90 -9.21
N LYS A 158 -8.38 -8.58 -8.31
CA LYS A 158 -8.55 -8.69 -6.86
C LYS A 158 -8.32 -7.34 -6.19
N ALA A 159 -8.98 -7.11 -5.07
CA ALA A 159 -8.86 -5.88 -4.29
C ALA A 159 -8.43 -6.19 -2.85
N TYR A 160 -7.38 -7.00 -2.65
CA TYR A 160 -6.95 -7.51 -1.35
C TYR A 160 -6.72 -6.40 -0.30
N ALA A 161 -6.13 -5.27 -0.70
CA ALA A 161 -5.93 -4.12 0.20
C ALA A 161 -7.23 -3.45 0.64
N HIS A 162 -8.32 -3.68 -0.08
CA HIS A 162 -9.67 -3.15 0.19
C HIS A 162 -10.63 -4.20 0.75
N THR A 163 -10.14 -5.39 1.08
CA THR A 163 -10.97 -6.48 1.60
C THR A 163 -10.87 -6.54 3.12
N ASP A 164 -12.03 -6.60 3.81
CA ASP A 164 -12.09 -6.75 5.25
C ASP A 164 -11.98 -8.22 5.70
N ALA A 165 -12.13 -8.47 7.01
CA ALA A 165 -12.03 -9.82 7.58
C ALA A 165 -13.20 -10.74 7.19
N ASP A 166 -14.33 -10.17 6.81
CA ASP A 166 -15.54 -10.91 6.38
C ASP A 166 -15.55 -11.16 4.88
N GLY A 167 -14.53 -10.65 4.14
CA GLY A 167 -14.41 -10.78 2.69
C GLY A 167 -15.15 -9.71 1.90
N ASN A 168 -15.68 -8.66 2.56
CA ASN A 168 -16.35 -7.56 1.86
C ASN A 168 -15.32 -6.68 1.15
N ILE A 169 -15.62 -6.30 -0.08
CA ILE A 169 -14.85 -5.31 -0.84
C ILE A 169 -15.35 -3.92 -0.46
N LEU A 170 -14.43 -3.10 0.04
CA LEU A 170 -14.71 -1.77 0.58
C LEU A 170 -14.37 -0.69 -0.44
N PRO A 171 -15.14 0.41 -0.50
CA PRO A 171 -14.93 1.49 -1.49
C PRO A 171 -13.64 2.26 -1.28
N VAL A 172 -13.06 2.20 -0.09
CA VAL A 172 -11.79 2.83 0.27
C VAL A 172 -11.02 1.97 1.26
N THR A 173 -9.73 2.25 1.43
CA THR A 173 -8.92 1.77 2.55
C THR A 173 -8.11 2.94 3.11
N TYR A 174 -7.74 2.90 4.39
CA TYR A 174 -7.07 4.01 5.06
C TYR A 174 -5.64 3.63 5.44
N PHE A 175 -4.69 4.39 4.91
CA PHE A 175 -3.28 4.33 5.25
C PHE A 175 -2.92 5.40 6.29
N PRO A 176 -1.89 5.20 7.12
CA PRO A 176 -1.51 6.18 8.13
C PRO A 176 -0.85 7.39 7.46
N MET A 177 -1.26 8.62 7.82
CA MET A 177 -0.49 9.79 7.43
C MET A 177 0.85 9.89 8.18
N TYR A 178 0.92 9.28 9.36
CA TYR A 178 2.09 9.34 10.25
C TYR A 178 2.45 7.98 10.83
N GLU A 179 3.73 7.76 11.11
CA GLU A 179 4.23 6.60 11.86
C GLU A 179 3.55 6.52 13.23
N GLY A 180 3.28 5.30 13.70
CA GLY A 180 2.48 5.06 14.90
C GLY A 180 3.14 5.50 16.20
N ALA A 181 2.45 6.32 16.99
CA ALA A 181 2.82 6.68 18.35
C ALA A 181 1.79 6.11 19.33
N VAL A 182 2.23 5.34 20.33
CA VAL A 182 1.32 4.78 21.34
C VAL A 182 1.09 5.80 22.46
N ILE A 183 -0.15 6.27 22.56
CA ILE A 183 -0.60 7.26 23.54
C ILE A 183 -1.75 6.64 24.33
N ASN A 184 -1.61 6.54 25.65
CA ASN A 184 -2.59 5.89 26.52
C ASN A 184 -2.96 4.46 26.04
N ASN A 185 -1.94 3.65 25.76
CA ASN A 185 -2.03 2.26 25.26
C ASN A 185 -2.68 2.11 23.88
N ARG A 186 -2.96 3.19 23.18
CA ARG A 186 -3.57 3.18 21.85
C ARG A 186 -2.60 3.74 20.81
N MET A 187 -2.36 3.03 19.72
CA MET A 187 -1.56 3.52 18.60
C MET A 187 -2.30 4.65 17.88
N ARG A 188 -1.60 5.71 17.60
CA ARG A 188 -2.16 6.92 16.99
C ARG A 188 -1.34 7.32 15.76
N SER A 189 -2.03 7.77 14.72
CA SER A 189 -1.45 8.46 13.56
C SER A 189 -1.75 9.95 13.74
N LEU A 190 -0.84 10.66 14.41
CA LEU A 190 -0.96 12.10 14.71
C LEU A 190 0.38 12.81 14.44
N SER A 191 0.29 14.10 14.13
CA SER A 191 1.43 14.99 13.95
C SER A 191 2.09 15.36 15.27
N GLY A 192 3.39 15.70 15.24
CA GLY A 192 4.14 16.18 16.41
C GLY A 192 4.45 15.11 17.44
N GLN A 193 4.33 13.83 17.09
CA GLN A 193 4.59 12.71 17.99
C GLN A 193 5.95 12.08 17.71
N THR A 194 6.54 11.49 18.73
CA THR A 194 7.65 10.54 18.56
C THR A 194 7.07 9.15 18.29
N PRO A 195 7.37 8.53 17.15
CA PRO A 195 6.94 7.15 16.89
C PRO A 195 7.37 6.20 18.00
N THR A 196 6.52 5.26 18.40
CA THR A 196 6.80 4.37 19.53
C THR A 196 7.54 3.14 19.05
N ALA A 197 8.81 3.06 19.39
CA ALA A 197 9.68 1.92 19.10
C ALA A 197 9.78 0.94 20.29
N SER A 198 10.62 -0.10 20.16
CA SER A 198 10.94 -1.09 21.19
C SER A 198 9.74 -1.88 21.70
N GLN A 199 8.80 -2.17 20.80
CA GLN A 199 7.65 -3.03 21.08
C GLN A 199 7.75 -4.35 20.33
N THR A 200 7.15 -5.42 20.87
CA THR A 200 6.93 -6.68 20.17
C THR A 200 5.78 -6.56 19.17
N ASP A 201 5.70 -7.52 18.22
CA ASP A 201 4.57 -7.59 17.27
C ASP A 201 3.20 -7.62 17.97
N ALA A 202 3.10 -8.36 19.08
CA ALA A 202 1.86 -8.46 19.85
C ALA A 202 1.48 -7.15 20.54
N GLN A 203 2.45 -6.42 21.12
CA GLN A 203 2.21 -5.12 21.75
C GLN A 203 1.74 -4.08 20.73
N GLU A 204 2.41 -3.99 19.59
CA GLU A 204 2.00 -3.11 18.48
C GLU A 204 0.61 -3.44 17.95
N THR A 205 0.30 -4.73 17.78
CA THR A 205 -1.02 -5.20 17.33
C THR A 205 -2.10 -4.82 18.33
N THR A 206 -1.89 -5.08 19.62
CA THR A 206 -2.83 -4.71 20.68
C THR A 206 -3.06 -3.20 20.68
N ALA A 207 -2.00 -2.40 20.60
CA ALA A 207 -2.12 -0.93 20.58
C ALA A 207 -2.88 -0.42 19.33
N ALA A 208 -2.70 -1.04 18.18
CA ALA A 208 -3.45 -0.69 16.96
C ALA A 208 -4.94 -1.01 17.11
N GLN A 209 -5.27 -2.21 17.61
CA GLN A 209 -6.64 -2.70 17.79
C GLN A 209 -7.41 -1.97 18.93
N GLN A 210 -6.71 -1.26 19.83
CA GLN A 210 -7.36 -0.36 20.79
C GLN A 210 -8.12 0.81 20.13
N ASN A 211 -8.00 1.01 18.83
CA ASN A 211 -8.83 1.94 18.06
C ASN A 211 -10.19 1.35 17.69
N GLY A 212 -10.38 0.02 17.75
CA GLY A 212 -11.58 -0.72 17.41
C GLY A 212 -11.31 -1.85 16.43
N ASP A 213 -12.30 -2.69 16.17
CA ASP A 213 -12.19 -3.96 15.42
C ASP A 213 -11.81 -3.77 13.93
N ARG A 214 -11.96 -2.55 13.40
CA ARG A 214 -11.61 -2.21 12.02
C ARG A 214 -10.17 -1.76 11.85
N TRP A 215 -9.41 -1.71 12.95
CA TRP A 215 -8.05 -1.20 12.99
C TRP A 215 -7.04 -2.31 13.21
N ASP A 216 -5.96 -2.26 12.46
CA ASP A 216 -4.78 -3.11 12.64
C ASP A 216 -3.52 -2.32 12.21
N LYS A 217 -2.40 -2.98 12.18
CA LYS A 217 -1.19 -2.49 11.50
C LYS A 217 -1.31 -2.67 10.00
N LEU A 218 -0.51 -1.91 9.24
CA LEU A 218 -0.37 -2.09 7.79
C LEU A 218 -0.09 -3.56 7.45
N SER A 219 -0.69 -4.02 6.37
CA SER A 219 -0.54 -5.39 5.85
C SER A 219 0.32 -5.45 4.59
N PHE A 220 0.78 -6.63 4.25
CA PHE A 220 1.50 -6.91 3.01
C PHE A 220 0.70 -6.51 1.76
N SER A 221 -0.61 -6.74 1.76
CA SER A 221 -1.47 -6.37 0.63
C SER A 221 -1.56 -4.85 0.44
N GLU A 222 -1.58 -4.09 1.53
CA GLU A 222 -1.57 -2.62 1.50
C GLU A 222 -0.21 -2.09 1.03
N ILE A 223 0.89 -2.64 1.55
CA ILE A 223 2.24 -2.26 1.11
C ILE A 223 2.46 -2.61 -0.36
N SER A 224 2.00 -3.79 -0.81
CA SER A 224 2.07 -4.18 -2.22
C SER A 224 1.31 -3.20 -3.11
N LEU A 225 0.10 -2.78 -2.70
CA LEU A 225 -0.68 -1.80 -3.43
C LEU A 225 0.06 -0.45 -3.51
N MET A 226 0.60 0.06 -2.39
CA MET A 226 1.33 1.33 -2.38
C MET A 226 2.60 1.28 -3.24
N TYR A 227 3.39 0.20 -3.14
CA TYR A 227 4.55 -0.02 -4.00
C TYR A 227 4.16 0.00 -5.48
N GLU A 228 3.08 -0.70 -5.83
CA GLU A 228 2.59 -0.78 -7.21
C GLU A 228 2.03 0.55 -7.71
N MET A 229 1.29 1.29 -6.88
CA MET A 229 0.84 2.65 -7.23
C MET A 229 2.02 3.57 -7.54
N CYS A 230 3.01 3.60 -6.66
CA CYS A 230 4.21 4.43 -6.84
C CYS A 230 5.04 4.00 -8.06
N THR A 231 5.24 2.68 -8.25
CA THR A 231 5.96 2.15 -9.42
C THR A 231 5.22 2.43 -10.73
N MET A 232 3.89 2.31 -10.72
CA MET A 232 3.02 2.60 -11.86
C MET A 232 3.15 4.07 -12.28
N ILE A 233 2.92 5.02 -11.36
CA ILE A 233 2.95 6.44 -11.71
C ILE A 233 4.34 6.92 -12.09
N SER A 234 5.40 6.37 -11.49
CA SER A 234 6.79 6.80 -11.73
C SER A 234 7.49 6.06 -12.86
N CYS A 235 6.93 4.95 -13.35
CA CYS A 235 7.54 4.06 -14.33
C CYS A 235 8.99 3.65 -13.97
N SER A 236 9.25 3.42 -12.68
CA SER A 236 10.59 3.12 -12.14
C SER A 236 10.51 2.29 -10.88
N THR A 237 11.50 1.43 -10.64
CA THR A 237 11.67 0.71 -9.37
C THR A 237 12.60 1.45 -8.39
N ASN A 238 13.25 2.54 -8.79
CA ASN A 238 14.07 3.35 -7.88
C ASN A 238 13.22 4.41 -7.17
N SER A 239 12.75 4.08 -5.97
CA SER A 239 11.89 4.95 -5.15
C SER A 239 12.57 6.27 -4.79
N GLN A 240 13.84 6.23 -4.39
CA GLN A 240 14.56 7.43 -3.93
C GLN A 240 14.76 8.45 -5.04
N THR A 241 15.09 7.99 -6.24
CA THR A 241 15.21 8.88 -7.41
C THR A 241 13.88 9.57 -7.76
N LYS A 242 12.76 8.88 -7.56
CA LYS A 242 11.44 9.36 -7.98
C LYS A 242 10.69 10.13 -6.91
N PHE A 243 10.88 9.78 -5.63
CA PHE A 243 10.10 10.35 -4.53
C PHE A 243 10.96 11.06 -3.47
N GLY A 244 12.29 10.94 -3.52
CA GLY A 244 13.22 11.51 -2.56
C GLY A 244 13.89 10.48 -1.67
N ASN A 245 15.02 10.87 -1.05
CA ASN A 245 15.84 9.94 -0.29
C ASN A 245 15.22 9.51 1.04
N GLY A 246 14.28 10.29 1.57
CA GLY A 246 13.71 10.07 2.89
C GLY A 246 14.76 10.23 4.00
N CYS A 247 14.35 10.04 5.26
CA CYS A 247 15.27 9.98 6.39
C CYS A 247 15.98 8.62 6.38
N SER A 248 17.02 8.49 5.56
CA SER A 248 17.72 7.24 5.28
C SER A 248 19.16 7.21 5.79
N SER A 249 19.78 8.39 6.02
CA SER A 249 21.12 8.52 6.63
C SER A 249 21.11 9.71 7.58
N SER A 250 20.74 9.47 8.85
CA SER A 250 20.59 10.49 9.89
C SER A 250 21.01 9.94 11.25
N ASP A 251 21.58 10.80 12.09
CA ASP A 251 21.92 10.45 13.47
C ASP A 251 20.72 10.44 14.41
N THR A 252 19.62 11.08 13.99
CA THR A 252 18.39 11.20 14.80
C THR A 252 17.17 10.73 14.03
N PHE A 253 16.18 10.21 14.76
CA PHE A 253 14.85 9.94 14.22
C PHE A 253 14.04 11.24 14.12
N LEU A 254 13.19 11.33 13.11
CA LEU A 254 12.25 12.42 12.94
C LEU A 254 10.98 12.18 13.76
N GLN A 255 10.45 13.26 14.31
CA GLN A 255 9.07 13.29 14.77
C GLN A 255 8.12 13.35 13.58
N THR A 256 6.88 12.93 13.78
CA THR A 256 5.81 13.00 12.79
C THR A 256 5.36 14.44 12.52
N GLY A 257 4.88 14.71 11.30
CA GLY A 257 4.28 16.00 10.95
C GLY A 257 5.26 17.06 10.42
N THR A 258 6.50 16.67 10.11
CA THR A 258 7.49 17.57 9.51
C THR A 258 7.07 18.07 8.12
N LEU A 259 6.17 17.36 7.47
CA LEU A 259 5.67 17.67 6.11
C LEU A 259 4.18 18.08 6.10
N ASN A 260 3.64 18.61 7.20
CA ASN A 260 2.23 19.06 7.24
C ASN A 260 1.89 20.15 6.22
N GLY A 261 2.84 21.03 5.91
CA GLY A 261 2.70 22.07 4.89
C GLY A 261 3.08 21.63 3.48
N LYS A 262 2.98 20.32 3.18
CA LYS A 262 3.28 19.75 1.87
C LYS A 262 2.09 18.94 1.37
N GLY A 263 1.87 18.94 0.06
CA GLY A 263 0.79 18.23 -0.60
C GLY A 263 0.90 16.70 -0.55
N GLN A 264 0.27 16.05 -1.51
CA GLN A 264 0.14 14.60 -1.60
C GLN A 264 1.49 13.87 -1.69
N PHE A 265 2.46 14.48 -2.37
CA PHE A 265 3.82 13.97 -2.52
C PHE A 265 4.84 15.03 -2.18
N PHE A 266 5.89 14.64 -1.51
CA PHE A 266 7.05 15.49 -1.25
C PHE A 266 8.29 14.64 -0.97
N GLY A 267 9.41 15.07 -1.51
CA GLY A 267 10.72 14.52 -1.19
C GLY A 267 11.85 15.44 -1.61
N SER A 268 13.03 15.14 -1.13
CA SER A 268 14.25 15.87 -1.46
C SER A 268 15.43 14.91 -1.62
N THR A 269 16.55 15.40 -2.11
CA THR A 269 17.81 14.66 -2.17
C THR A 269 18.52 14.58 -0.82
N SER A 270 18.02 15.24 0.22
CA SER A 270 18.55 15.12 1.58
C SER A 270 18.22 13.74 2.15
N THR A 271 19.20 13.10 2.79
CA THR A 271 19.05 11.82 3.48
C THR A 271 18.59 11.96 4.94
N THR A 272 18.42 13.19 5.42
CA THR A 272 17.98 13.51 6.78
C THR A 272 16.56 14.10 6.83
N ALA A 273 15.93 14.31 5.66
CA ALA A 273 14.60 14.87 5.54
C ALA A 273 13.54 13.77 5.39
N ALA A 274 12.30 14.07 5.79
CA ALA A 274 11.17 13.18 5.55
C ALA A 274 10.81 13.09 4.07
N VAL A 275 10.12 12.00 3.70
CA VAL A 275 9.49 11.77 2.39
C VAL A 275 7.99 11.59 2.59
N LYS A 276 7.19 12.00 1.61
CA LYS A 276 5.74 11.79 1.61
C LYS A 276 5.27 11.21 0.28
N VAL A 277 4.50 10.15 0.34
CA VAL A 277 3.82 9.53 -0.81
C VAL A 277 2.35 9.32 -0.47
N PHE A 278 1.43 9.74 -1.33
CA PHE A 278 -0.02 9.63 -1.11
C PHE A 278 -0.44 10.09 0.30
N TYR A 279 0.02 11.27 0.73
CA TYR A 279 -0.15 11.85 2.07
C TYR A 279 0.48 11.06 3.23
N CYS A 280 1.12 9.93 3.01
CA CYS A 280 1.80 9.14 4.04
C CYS A 280 3.24 9.65 4.24
N GLU A 281 3.51 10.30 5.38
CA GLU A 281 4.84 10.81 5.74
C GLU A 281 5.72 9.67 6.24
N ASN A 282 7.01 9.69 5.85
CA ASN A 282 8.00 8.65 6.17
C ASN A 282 7.51 7.23 5.82
N PHE A 283 6.82 7.07 4.69
CA PHE A 283 6.36 5.75 4.26
C PHE A 283 7.53 4.77 4.11
N PHE A 284 8.72 5.27 3.75
CA PHE A 284 10.00 4.55 3.86
C PHE A 284 11.05 5.45 4.52
N GLY A 285 12.15 4.86 5.01
CA GLY A 285 13.14 5.54 5.85
C GLY A 285 12.63 5.78 7.28
N ASN A 286 13.33 6.62 8.05
CA ASN A 286 13.11 6.93 9.45
C ASN A 286 13.13 5.69 10.35
N TYR A 287 12.05 4.93 10.43
CA TYR A 287 11.96 3.65 11.14
C TYR A 287 11.56 2.51 10.20
N TRP A 288 11.94 1.28 10.53
CA TRP A 288 11.32 0.08 10.00
C TRP A 288 9.88 -0.06 10.48
N LYS A 289 8.95 -0.35 9.58
CA LYS A 289 7.53 -0.57 9.88
C LYS A 289 7.21 -2.05 9.88
N ARG A 290 6.80 -2.60 11.04
CA ARG A 290 6.38 -4.00 11.14
C ARG A 290 5.00 -4.20 10.55
N LEU A 291 4.84 -5.28 9.76
CA LEU A 291 3.66 -5.55 8.95
C LEU A 291 2.89 -6.79 9.42
N ARG A 292 1.68 -6.89 8.90
CA ARG A 292 0.83 -8.09 8.96
C ARG A 292 0.82 -8.82 7.61
N GLY A 293 0.46 -10.10 7.61
CA GLY A 293 0.12 -10.82 6.37
C GLY A 293 1.30 -11.38 5.58
N LEU A 294 2.56 -11.14 5.97
CA LEU A 294 3.76 -11.75 5.36
C LEU A 294 4.69 -12.28 6.45
N LEU A 295 5.09 -13.54 6.32
CA LEU A 295 6.07 -14.21 7.17
C LEU A 295 7.12 -14.92 6.31
N LEU A 296 8.34 -15.01 6.81
CA LEU A 296 9.34 -15.97 6.32
C LEU A 296 9.43 -17.09 7.37
N ILE A 297 9.01 -18.31 7.02
CA ILE A 297 9.01 -19.46 7.93
C ILE A 297 10.04 -20.47 7.43
N ASN A 298 11.14 -20.62 8.18
CA ASN A 298 12.23 -21.52 7.81
C ASN A 298 12.67 -21.36 6.33
N GLY A 299 12.81 -20.11 5.90
CA GLY A 299 13.28 -19.75 4.55
C GLY A 299 12.23 -19.75 3.46
N VAL A 300 10.97 -20.05 3.74
CA VAL A 300 9.87 -20.02 2.78
C VAL A 300 8.88 -18.92 3.13
N TYR A 301 8.48 -18.13 2.15
CA TYR A 301 7.46 -17.10 2.33
C TYR A 301 6.05 -17.68 2.51
N HIS A 302 5.36 -17.16 3.51
CA HIS A 302 3.96 -17.47 3.80
C HIS A 302 3.15 -16.18 3.80
N ILE A 303 2.04 -16.15 3.07
CA ILE A 303 1.24 -14.94 2.86
C ILE A 303 -0.20 -15.18 3.25
N LYS A 304 -0.79 -14.20 3.91
CA LYS A 304 -2.24 -14.08 4.07
C LYS A 304 -2.69 -12.74 3.51
N PRO A 305 -3.47 -12.72 2.39
CA PRO A 305 -3.77 -11.48 1.68
C PRO A 305 -4.79 -10.59 2.40
N VAL A 306 -5.66 -11.20 3.23
CA VAL A 306 -6.74 -10.51 3.94
C VAL A 306 -6.77 -10.92 5.42
N PRO A 307 -7.26 -10.07 6.34
CA PRO A 307 -7.35 -10.41 7.76
C PRO A 307 -8.29 -11.63 8.01
N PRO A 308 -8.31 -12.21 9.21
CA PRO A 308 -7.47 -11.87 10.35
C PRO A 308 -6.05 -12.43 10.23
N TYR A 309 -5.06 -11.70 10.77
CA TYR A 309 -3.65 -12.09 10.69
C TYR A 309 -3.12 -12.65 12.01
N ASN A 310 -2.00 -13.40 11.92
CA ASN A 310 -1.22 -13.86 13.07
C ASN A 310 0.27 -13.87 12.72
N SER A 311 1.14 -14.08 13.71
CA SER A 311 2.60 -14.09 13.55
C SER A 311 3.22 -15.49 13.56
N VAL A 312 2.38 -16.54 13.45
CA VAL A 312 2.83 -17.95 13.46
C VAL A 312 2.51 -18.69 12.15
N GLY A 313 1.78 -18.07 11.21
CA GLY A 313 1.49 -18.61 9.89
C GLY A 313 0.25 -19.50 9.80
N THR A 314 -0.55 -19.62 10.87
CA THR A 314 -1.81 -20.39 10.79
C THR A 314 -2.78 -19.76 9.79
N GLY A 315 -3.19 -20.56 8.79
CA GLY A 315 -4.07 -20.10 7.70
C GLY A 315 -3.39 -19.21 6.65
N TYR A 316 -2.05 -19.15 6.65
CA TYR A 316 -1.28 -18.51 5.59
C TYR A 316 -1.03 -19.47 4.43
N ILE A 317 -0.95 -18.94 3.24
CA ILE A 317 -0.60 -19.66 2.02
C ILE A 317 0.90 -19.85 2.00
N ASN A 318 1.38 -21.10 1.99
CA ASN A 318 2.77 -21.41 1.69
C ASN A 318 3.00 -21.17 0.20
N THR A 319 3.84 -20.19 -0.14
CA THR A 319 4.09 -19.81 -1.54
C THR A 319 5.08 -20.75 -2.25
N GLY A 320 5.83 -21.57 -1.51
CA GLY A 320 6.98 -22.31 -2.02
C GLY A 320 8.16 -21.43 -2.41
N MET A 321 8.05 -20.11 -2.32
CA MET A 321 9.09 -19.16 -2.71
C MET A 321 10.07 -18.92 -1.57
N THR A 322 11.34 -18.82 -1.91
CA THR A 322 12.45 -18.61 -0.96
C THR A 322 13.21 -17.34 -1.27
N VAL A 323 14.03 -16.86 -0.34
CA VAL A 323 14.96 -15.77 -0.55
C VAL A 323 16.40 -16.25 -0.37
N GLY A 324 17.28 -15.81 -1.27
CA GLY A 324 18.70 -16.14 -1.22
C GLY A 324 19.61 -14.99 -1.63
N GLY A 325 20.92 -15.21 -1.49
CA GLY A 325 21.93 -14.19 -1.76
C GLY A 325 22.54 -13.65 -0.46
N THR A 326 22.92 -12.37 -0.42
CA THR A 326 23.56 -11.74 0.74
C THR A 326 22.55 -10.91 1.53
N SER A 327 22.16 -11.40 2.72
CA SER A 327 21.27 -10.66 3.64
C SER A 327 21.86 -9.29 3.97
N GLY A 328 21.05 -8.24 3.87
CA GLY A 328 21.48 -6.84 4.01
C GLY A 328 21.99 -6.23 2.71
N GLY A 329 22.07 -7.00 1.61
CA GLY A 329 22.42 -6.50 0.27
C GLY A 329 21.21 -5.89 -0.45
N TYR A 330 21.42 -5.53 -1.72
CA TYR A 330 20.39 -4.97 -2.60
C TYR A 330 19.63 -6.08 -3.34
N ILE A 331 18.34 -5.88 -3.51
CA ILE A 331 17.44 -6.81 -4.21
C ILE A 331 17.75 -6.77 -5.71
N SER A 332 18.09 -7.93 -6.30
CA SER A 332 18.21 -8.10 -7.75
C SER A 332 16.97 -8.73 -8.38
N ARG A 333 16.14 -9.41 -7.58
CA ARG A 333 14.90 -10.02 -8.09
C ARG A 333 13.78 -9.98 -7.04
N MET A 334 12.64 -9.46 -7.49
CA MET A 334 11.34 -9.68 -6.86
C MET A 334 10.47 -10.46 -7.84
N GLU A 335 9.62 -11.34 -7.31
CA GLU A 335 8.70 -12.15 -8.09
C GLU A 335 7.30 -12.09 -7.49
N LEU A 336 6.28 -12.25 -8.33
CA LEU A 336 4.90 -12.30 -7.87
C LEU A 336 4.65 -13.57 -7.05
N ALA A 337 4.20 -13.39 -5.83
CA ALA A 337 3.63 -14.47 -5.03
C ALA A 337 2.16 -14.64 -5.40
N SER A 338 1.91 -15.41 -6.45
CA SER A 338 0.58 -15.56 -7.07
C SER A 338 0.06 -14.18 -7.56
N ASP A 339 -1.20 -13.87 -7.30
CA ASP A 339 -1.87 -12.60 -7.59
C ASP A 339 -1.87 -11.61 -6.40
N ILE A 340 -1.07 -11.87 -5.34
CA ILE A 340 -1.14 -11.11 -4.09
C ILE A 340 -0.20 -9.90 -4.10
N GLY A 341 1.05 -10.10 -4.52
CA GLY A 341 2.06 -9.04 -4.54
C GLY A 341 3.46 -9.59 -4.83
N ARG A 342 4.43 -8.69 -4.99
CA ARG A 342 5.81 -9.06 -5.26
C ARG A 342 6.61 -9.18 -3.96
N ILE A 343 7.47 -10.21 -3.88
CA ILE A 343 8.37 -10.46 -2.75
C ILE A 343 9.81 -10.61 -3.24
N PRO A 344 10.83 -10.23 -2.42
CA PRO A 344 12.24 -10.43 -2.77
C PRO A 344 12.59 -11.91 -2.81
N THR A 345 13.23 -12.37 -3.89
CA THR A 345 13.68 -13.76 -4.02
C THR A 345 15.19 -13.88 -4.20
N VAL A 346 15.87 -12.83 -4.70
CA VAL A 346 17.32 -12.81 -4.83
C VAL A 346 17.89 -11.48 -4.39
N VAL A 347 18.95 -11.53 -3.54
CA VAL A 347 19.65 -10.37 -2.99
C VAL A 347 21.10 -10.41 -3.46
N SER A 348 21.36 -9.77 -4.61
CA SER A 348 22.67 -9.69 -5.28
C SER A 348 22.79 -8.47 -6.19
N GLY A 349 21.95 -7.46 -6.00
CA GLY A 349 21.93 -6.23 -6.78
C GLY A 349 22.88 -5.16 -6.25
N SER A 350 22.62 -3.91 -6.65
CA SER A 350 23.33 -2.71 -6.18
C SER A 350 22.36 -1.54 -6.01
N GLU A 351 22.83 -0.45 -5.47
CA GLU A 351 22.07 0.80 -5.28
C GLU A 351 21.53 1.42 -6.59
N THR A 352 22.08 1.01 -7.73
CA THR A 352 21.73 1.53 -9.07
C THR A 352 21.07 0.48 -9.96
N THR A 353 20.85 -0.75 -9.46
CA THR A 353 20.33 -1.85 -10.28
C THR A 353 19.08 -2.47 -9.68
N TYR A 354 18.20 -2.95 -10.53
CA TYR A 354 16.95 -3.68 -10.25
C TYR A 354 15.98 -2.87 -9.37
N GLU A 355 15.80 -3.27 -8.11
CA GLU A 355 14.89 -2.58 -7.19
C GLU A 355 15.56 -1.39 -6.49
N CYS A 356 16.90 -1.32 -6.49
CA CYS A 356 17.75 -0.32 -5.79
C CYS A 356 17.63 -0.33 -4.27
N ASP A 357 16.76 -1.14 -3.69
CA ASP A 357 16.44 -1.23 -2.27
C ASP A 357 17.01 -2.50 -1.64
N GLY A 358 17.14 -2.51 -0.31
CA GLY A 358 17.76 -3.59 0.44
C GLY A 358 16.78 -4.68 0.90
N CYS A 359 17.34 -5.88 1.18
CA CYS A 359 16.59 -6.94 1.84
C CYS A 359 17.45 -7.67 2.88
N TRP A 360 16.90 -7.82 4.09
CA TRP A 360 17.45 -8.62 5.19
C TRP A 360 16.60 -9.85 5.40
N PHE A 361 17.21 -11.02 5.56
CA PHE A 361 16.48 -12.26 5.77
C PHE A 361 17.24 -13.23 6.68
N ASN A 362 16.49 -14.06 7.39
CA ASN A 362 17.01 -15.17 8.19
C ASN A 362 16.16 -16.43 7.90
N ASN A 363 16.76 -17.37 7.20
CA ASN A 363 16.08 -18.60 6.75
C ASN A 363 15.95 -19.68 7.84
N ALA A 364 16.42 -19.43 9.06
CA ALA A 364 16.41 -20.40 10.15
C ALA A 364 15.31 -20.20 11.20
N ILE A 365 14.49 -19.16 11.03
CA ILE A 365 13.48 -18.77 12.05
C ILE A 365 12.10 -18.53 11.41
N VAL A 366 11.10 -18.29 12.27
CA VAL A 366 9.85 -17.65 11.87
C VAL A 366 10.01 -16.15 12.03
N ALA A 367 10.15 -15.43 10.92
CA ALA A 367 10.31 -13.98 10.90
C ALA A 367 9.02 -13.28 10.45
N VAL A 368 8.72 -12.16 11.10
CA VAL A 368 7.67 -11.22 10.67
C VAL A 368 8.28 -10.17 9.73
N ALA A 369 7.53 -9.72 8.75
CA ALA A 369 8.02 -8.75 7.80
C ALA A 369 8.09 -7.33 8.38
N LEU A 370 9.17 -6.61 8.03
CA LEU A 370 9.31 -5.18 8.18
C LEU A 370 9.57 -4.55 6.81
N PHE A 371 9.22 -3.27 6.69
CA PHE A 371 9.21 -2.57 5.43
C PHE A 371 9.86 -1.18 5.55
N GLY A 372 10.46 -0.71 4.43
CA GLY A 372 10.80 0.69 4.18
C GLY A 372 12.22 1.09 4.58
N GLY A 373 12.93 0.28 5.37
CA GLY A 373 14.24 0.66 5.91
C GLY A 373 14.15 1.68 7.05
N ASN A 374 15.31 2.05 7.61
CA ASN A 374 15.39 3.07 8.65
C ASN A 374 16.48 4.11 8.36
N ARG A 375 16.63 5.09 9.25
CA ARG A 375 17.56 6.20 9.15
C ARG A 375 19.05 5.83 9.02
N GLY A 376 19.42 4.58 9.11
CA GLY A 376 20.81 4.08 9.03
C GLY A 376 21.09 3.24 7.77
N HIS A 377 20.13 3.09 6.84
CA HIS A 377 20.27 2.18 5.70
C HIS A 377 20.64 2.85 4.37
N GLY A 378 20.67 4.21 4.33
CA GLY A 378 21.09 4.97 3.14
C GLY A 378 20.26 4.63 1.90
N SER A 379 20.95 4.36 0.80
CA SER A 379 20.34 4.00 -0.48
C SER A 379 19.57 2.67 -0.48
N ARG A 380 19.65 1.85 0.60
CA ARG A 380 18.85 0.64 0.75
C ARG A 380 17.41 0.88 1.18
N CYS A 381 17.08 2.11 1.66
CA CYS A 381 15.71 2.49 1.99
C CYS A 381 14.86 2.69 0.73
N GLY A 382 13.60 2.30 0.76
CA GLY A 382 12.66 2.57 -0.32
C GLY A 382 11.39 1.75 -0.24
N LEU A 383 10.58 1.85 -1.28
CA LEU A 383 9.28 1.19 -1.38
C LEU A 383 9.36 -0.34 -1.60
N SER A 384 10.52 -0.87 -1.95
CA SER A 384 10.79 -2.30 -2.02
C SER A 384 11.81 -2.80 -1.00
N CYS A 385 12.12 -1.99 0.03
CA CYS A 385 13.03 -2.36 1.10
C CYS A 385 12.35 -3.26 2.12
N TRP A 386 12.90 -4.47 2.35
CA TRP A 386 12.32 -5.50 3.21
C TRP A 386 13.29 -6.01 4.27
N SER A 387 12.74 -6.37 5.44
CA SER A 387 13.41 -7.25 6.40
C SER A 387 12.44 -8.36 6.81
N VAL A 388 12.93 -9.59 6.72
CA VAL A 388 12.29 -10.84 7.16
C VAL A 388 13.33 -11.67 7.93
N ASP A 389 14.00 -11.02 8.90
CA ASP A 389 15.12 -11.59 9.66
C ASP A 389 14.91 -11.57 11.18
N ASN A 390 13.74 -11.10 11.66
CA ASN A 390 13.46 -10.97 13.07
C ASN A 390 12.14 -11.66 13.47
N PRO A 391 12.12 -12.39 14.60
CA PRO A 391 10.89 -13.00 15.11
C PRO A 391 9.93 -11.94 15.67
N ALA A 392 8.67 -12.32 15.85
CA ALA A 392 7.62 -11.44 16.39
C ALA A 392 7.93 -10.88 17.79
N THR A 393 8.76 -11.57 18.56
CA THR A 393 9.17 -11.18 19.93
C THR A 393 10.33 -10.21 19.96
N TYR A 394 11.03 -10.00 18.84
CA TYR A 394 12.18 -9.12 18.79
C TYR A 394 11.76 -7.66 18.95
N VAL A 395 12.50 -6.89 19.75
CA VAL A 395 12.30 -5.46 19.97
C VAL A 395 13.53 -4.68 19.54
N SER A 396 13.31 -3.49 18.98
CA SER A 396 14.40 -2.61 18.55
C SER A 396 13.97 -1.15 18.61
N THR A 397 14.91 -0.27 18.93
CA THR A 397 14.71 1.19 18.85
C THR A 397 14.52 1.68 17.42
N ASN A 398 14.74 0.84 16.42
CA ASN A 398 14.61 1.14 15.01
C ASN A 398 13.26 0.66 14.42
N PHE A 399 12.43 -0.05 15.21
CA PHE A 399 11.19 -0.67 14.74
C PHE A 399 9.98 0.02 15.33
N VAL A 400 9.03 0.35 14.48
CA VAL A 400 7.71 0.88 14.84
C VAL A 400 6.64 0.11 14.06
N ALA A 401 5.39 0.43 14.31
CA ALA A 401 4.28 0.05 13.45
C ALA A 401 3.50 1.29 12.99
N SER A 402 2.64 1.11 12.03
CA SER A 402 1.76 2.15 11.52
C SER A 402 0.36 1.60 11.34
N LEU A 403 -0.65 2.45 11.56
CA LEU A 403 -2.06 2.06 11.52
C LEU A 403 -2.55 1.76 10.10
N SER A 404 -3.52 0.88 10.03
CA SER A 404 -4.45 0.70 8.91
C SER A 404 -5.86 0.65 9.45
N CYS A 405 -6.82 1.11 8.67
CA CYS A 405 -8.24 1.00 9.01
C CYS A 405 -9.07 0.59 7.79
N LYS A 406 -10.05 -0.25 8.02
CA LYS A 406 -11.09 -0.59 7.04
C LYS A 406 -12.38 0.17 7.39
N PRO A 407 -13.02 0.89 6.45
CA PRO A 407 -14.27 1.59 6.73
C PRO A 407 -15.38 0.61 7.12
N PRO A 408 -16.46 1.08 7.78
CA PRO A 408 -17.67 0.29 7.93
C PRO A 408 -18.26 -0.06 6.56
N VAL A 409 -18.81 -1.27 6.44
CA VAL A 409 -19.62 -1.63 5.28
C VAL A 409 -20.82 -0.68 5.26
N GLN A 410 -20.98 0.06 4.16
CA GLN A 410 -22.16 0.91 4.00
C GLN A 410 -23.39 -0.01 3.88
N ALA A 411 -24.42 0.27 4.67
CA ALA A 411 -25.71 -0.39 4.49
C ALA A 411 -26.24 -0.05 3.09
N ALA A 412 -26.64 -1.10 2.34
CA ALA A 412 -27.15 -0.98 0.99
C ALA A 412 -28.51 -0.24 0.95
#